data_1d7cfb638dd577338edefee6cf817f6e
#
_entry.id   1d7cfb638dd577338edefee6cf817f6e
#
_cell.length_a   1.000
_cell.length_b   1.000
_cell.length_c   1.000
_cell.angle_alpha   90.00
_cell.angle_beta   90.00
_cell.angle_gamma   90.00
#
_symmetry.space_group_name_H-M   'P 1'
#
loop_
_entity.id
_entity.type
_entity.pdbx_description
1 polymer ?
#
loop_
_entity_poly.entity_id
_entity_poly.type
_entity_poly.pdbx_seq_one_letter_code
_entity_poly.pdbx_strand_id
1 'polypeptide(L)'
;SSGKTTLCFELSKHYGCLWVEEFARNYLQKKWDNERKICELKDILPIAKGQINLENKLSLKSSELLLCDTDLLVTKVYSETYFNGFCDSTLNHYATNNKYDLYVLTDIDIPWVKDDLRDKPNERQKMFDIFKNTLDNYNKPYIIVSGSLKNRIQIAKNAIDNLLK
;
A
#
# COMPACT_ATOMS: atom_id res chain seq x y z
N SER A 1 -11.14 -3.26 0.19
CA SER A 1 -10.75 -3.12 1.60
C SER A 1 -10.14 -4.42 2.10
N SER A 2 -8.93 -4.35 2.61
CA SER A 2 -8.20 -5.50 3.17
C SER A 2 -7.63 -5.19 4.58
N GLY A 3 -7.93 -4.00 5.12
CA GLY A 3 -7.51 -3.60 6.47
C GLY A 3 -6.07 -3.08 6.59
N LYS A 4 -5.41 -2.72 5.49
CA LYS A 4 -4.03 -2.17 5.47
C LYS A 4 -3.86 -0.99 6.43
N THR A 5 -4.64 0.06 6.23
CA THR A 5 -4.58 1.30 7.03
C THR A 5 -4.76 1.03 8.53
N THR A 6 -5.76 0.21 8.88
CA THR A 6 -6.00 -0.15 10.29
C THR A 6 -4.81 -0.90 10.88
N LEU A 7 -4.27 -1.87 10.15
CA LEU A 7 -3.09 -2.63 10.58
C LEU A 7 -1.87 -1.72 10.75
N CYS A 8 -1.60 -0.86 9.77
CA CYS A 8 -0.48 0.08 9.80
C CYS A 8 -0.58 1.03 11.01
N PHE A 9 -1.76 1.59 11.25
CA PHE A 9 -2.04 2.45 12.40
C PHE A 9 -1.82 1.73 13.75
N GLU A 10 -2.35 0.52 13.92
CA GLU A 10 -2.19 -0.22 15.18
C GLU A 10 -0.73 -0.66 15.42
N LEU A 11 0.00 -1.02 14.36
CA LEU A 11 1.42 -1.32 14.46
C LEU A 11 2.23 -0.06 14.81
N SER A 12 1.92 1.10 14.20
CA SER A 12 2.61 2.35 14.52
C SER A 12 2.44 2.75 15.97
N LYS A 13 1.24 2.57 16.53
CA LYS A 13 0.98 2.78 17.96
C LYS A 13 1.78 1.83 18.84
N HIS A 14 1.83 0.54 18.44
CA HIS A 14 2.55 -0.47 19.22
C HIS A 14 4.05 -0.19 19.31
N TYR A 15 4.67 0.19 18.18
CA TYR A 15 6.10 0.47 18.13
C TYR A 15 6.46 1.94 18.49
N GLY A 16 5.47 2.81 18.66
CA GLY A 16 5.71 4.25 18.86
C GLY A 16 6.44 4.90 17.68
N CYS A 17 6.25 4.34 16.46
CA CYS A 17 6.95 4.80 15.25
C CYS A 17 6.08 5.64 14.34
N LEU A 18 6.72 6.34 13.40
CA LEU A 18 6.03 7.07 12.35
C LEU A 18 5.45 6.11 11.31
N TRP A 19 4.38 6.56 10.62
CA TRP A 19 3.84 5.85 9.49
C TRP A 19 3.46 6.80 8.36
N VAL A 20 3.57 6.32 7.13
CA VAL A 20 3.25 7.04 5.89
C VAL A 20 1.84 6.65 5.48
N GLU A 21 0.94 7.63 5.44
CA GLU A 21 -0.43 7.42 4.98
C GLU A 21 -0.49 7.19 3.47
N GLU A 22 -1.57 6.55 3.02
CA GLU A 22 -1.87 6.39 1.60
C GLU A 22 -2.20 7.75 0.95
N PHE A 23 -1.24 8.32 0.21
CA PHE A 23 -1.43 9.61 -0.47
C PHE A 23 -2.57 9.57 -1.49
N ALA A 24 -2.71 8.46 -2.22
CA ALA A 24 -3.76 8.26 -3.21
C ALA A 24 -5.16 8.49 -2.63
N ARG A 25 -5.39 8.03 -1.39
CA ARG A 25 -6.68 8.16 -0.71
C ARG A 25 -7.12 9.61 -0.59
N ASN A 26 -6.24 10.46 -0.05
CA ASN A 26 -6.51 11.87 0.16
C ASN A 26 -6.59 12.65 -1.17
N TYR A 27 -5.74 12.30 -2.13
CA TYR A 27 -5.74 12.91 -3.47
C TYR A 27 -7.04 12.63 -4.21
N LEU A 28 -7.45 11.36 -4.29
CA LEU A 28 -8.64 10.94 -5.03
C LEU A 28 -9.93 11.36 -4.33
N GLN A 29 -9.96 11.39 -2.98
CA GLN A 29 -11.13 11.90 -2.25
C GLN A 29 -11.37 13.38 -2.56
N LYS A 30 -10.32 14.19 -2.54
CA LYS A 30 -10.44 15.62 -2.95
C LYS A 30 -10.92 15.78 -4.39
N LYS A 31 -10.43 14.95 -5.31
CA LYS A 31 -10.88 14.96 -6.70
C LYS A 31 -12.36 14.59 -6.80
N TRP A 32 -12.77 13.55 -6.08
CA TRP A 32 -14.19 13.14 -6.04
C TRP A 32 -15.08 14.22 -5.45
N ASP A 33 -14.68 14.83 -4.34
CA ASP A 33 -15.46 15.86 -3.67
C ASP A 33 -15.66 17.10 -4.56
N ASN A 34 -14.62 17.52 -5.29
CA ASN A 34 -14.61 18.71 -6.11
C ASN A 34 -15.18 18.51 -7.52
N GLU A 35 -14.89 17.36 -8.15
CA GLU A 35 -15.14 17.14 -9.58
C GLU A 35 -16.07 15.96 -9.86
N ARG A 36 -16.39 15.13 -8.85
CA ARG A 36 -17.12 13.85 -9.00
C ARG A 36 -16.47 12.90 -10.03
N LYS A 37 -15.14 12.97 -10.15
CA LYS A 37 -14.37 12.14 -11.06
C LYS A 37 -13.56 11.08 -10.32
N ILE A 38 -13.46 9.91 -10.91
CA ILE A 38 -12.60 8.82 -10.47
C ILE A 38 -11.14 9.07 -10.91
N CYS A 39 -10.25 8.18 -10.52
CA CYS A 39 -8.85 8.20 -10.95
C CYS A 39 -8.71 8.11 -12.48
N GLU A 40 -7.92 9.00 -13.06
CA GLU A 40 -7.55 9.01 -14.48
C GLU A 40 -6.05 8.76 -14.61
N LEU A 41 -5.59 8.37 -15.80
CA LEU A 41 -4.17 8.08 -16.06
C LEU A 41 -3.24 9.25 -15.67
N LYS A 42 -3.69 10.49 -15.91
CA LYS A 42 -2.93 11.72 -15.55
C LYS A 42 -2.71 11.89 -14.04
N ASP A 43 -3.49 11.20 -13.19
CA ASP A 43 -3.38 11.29 -11.73
C ASP A 43 -2.29 10.38 -11.17
N ILE A 44 -1.88 9.35 -11.91
CA ILE A 44 -0.96 8.31 -11.43
C ILE A 44 0.40 8.89 -11.04
N LEU A 45 1.02 9.71 -11.89
CA LEU A 45 2.31 10.32 -11.57
C LEU A 45 2.24 11.32 -10.41
N PRO A 46 1.25 12.24 -10.32
CA PRO A 46 1.04 13.06 -9.13
C PRO A 46 0.88 12.23 -7.83
N ILE A 47 0.12 11.14 -7.87
CA ILE A 47 -0.05 10.23 -6.73
C ILE A 47 1.29 9.60 -6.36
N ALA A 48 2.02 9.05 -7.30
CA ALA A 48 3.32 8.43 -7.06
C ALA A 48 4.32 9.43 -6.44
N LYS A 49 4.41 10.65 -7.00
CA LYS A 49 5.27 11.72 -6.46
C LYS A 49 4.86 12.13 -5.05
N GLY A 50 3.56 12.23 -4.79
CA GLY A 50 3.04 12.56 -3.46
C GLY A 50 3.41 11.50 -2.43
N GLN A 51 3.24 10.22 -2.78
CA GLN A 51 3.56 9.09 -1.91
C GLN A 51 5.05 9.07 -1.55
N ILE A 52 5.95 9.12 -2.53
CA ILE A 52 7.40 9.06 -2.26
C ILE A 52 7.92 10.31 -1.53
N ASN A 53 7.32 11.47 -1.76
CA ASN A 53 7.69 12.68 -1.03
C ASN A 53 7.31 12.60 0.46
N LEU A 54 6.14 12.03 0.79
CA LEU A 54 5.74 11.78 2.16
C LEU A 54 6.69 10.78 2.83
N GLU A 55 7.01 9.69 2.16
CA GLU A 55 7.92 8.66 2.65
C GLU A 55 9.31 9.24 2.92
N ASN A 56 9.92 9.94 1.95
CA ASN A 56 11.22 10.58 2.12
C ASN A 56 11.24 11.59 3.26
N LYS A 57 10.16 12.38 3.43
CA LYS A 57 10.05 13.35 4.52
C LYS A 57 9.99 12.68 5.89
N LEU A 58 9.27 11.55 6.00
CA LEU A 58 9.11 10.85 7.26
C LEU A 58 10.32 9.96 7.58
N SER A 59 10.96 9.38 6.57
CA SER A 59 12.20 8.60 6.76
C SER A 59 13.32 9.39 7.40
N LEU A 60 13.45 10.68 7.06
CA LEU A 60 14.42 11.59 7.71
C LEU A 60 14.15 11.83 9.19
N LYS A 61 12.94 11.54 9.67
CA LYS A 61 12.51 11.74 11.06
C LYS A 61 12.37 10.43 11.83
N SER A 62 12.39 9.32 11.12
CA SER A 62 12.27 7.97 11.69
C SER A 62 13.65 7.51 12.18
N SER A 63 13.71 6.85 13.33
CA SER A 63 14.96 6.34 13.90
C SER A 63 15.24 4.90 13.49
N GLU A 64 14.31 3.98 13.74
CA GLU A 64 14.53 2.55 13.56
C GLU A 64 13.49 1.89 12.64
N LEU A 65 12.24 2.35 12.70
CA LEU A 65 11.11 1.76 11.97
C LEU A 65 10.25 2.84 11.34
N LEU A 66 9.97 2.70 10.06
CA LEU A 66 8.96 3.47 9.34
C LEU A 66 7.98 2.49 8.70
N LEU A 67 6.70 2.67 8.96
CA LEU A 67 5.64 1.89 8.33
C LEU A 67 5.04 2.68 7.18
N CYS A 68 4.75 2.02 6.05
CA CYS A 68 4.10 2.64 4.90
C CYS A 68 2.77 1.92 4.62
N ASP A 69 1.63 2.63 4.62
CA ASP A 69 0.33 2.03 4.30
C ASP A 69 0.29 1.55 2.84
N THR A 70 0.95 2.27 1.95
CA THR A 70 1.19 1.90 0.55
C THR A 70 2.54 2.42 0.08
N ASP A 71 2.93 2.01 -1.13
CA ASP A 71 4.18 2.41 -1.78
C ASP A 71 4.00 2.62 -3.29
N LEU A 72 5.12 2.86 -4.01
CA LEU A 72 5.10 3.01 -5.46
C LEU A 72 4.74 1.72 -6.20
N LEU A 73 5.03 0.54 -5.62
CA LEU A 73 4.67 -0.74 -6.23
C LEU A 73 3.14 -0.92 -6.28
N VAL A 74 2.45 -0.47 -5.23
CA VAL A 74 0.98 -0.42 -5.22
C VAL A 74 0.46 0.51 -6.31
N THR A 75 1.04 1.69 -6.47
CA THR A 75 0.65 2.65 -7.52
C THR A 75 0.88 2.08 -8.92
N LYS A 76 2.02 1.37 -9.13
CA LYS A 76 2.30 0.66 -10.38
C LYS A 76 1.25 -0.40 -10.69
N VAL A 77 0.94 -1.27 -9.73
CA VAL A 77 -0.07 -2.34 -9.90
C VAL A 77 -1.43 -1.75 -10.26
N TYR A 78 -1.85 -0.69 -9.58
CA TYR A 78 -3.09 -0.01 -9.94
C TYR A 78 -3.02 0.62 -11.34
N SER A 79 -1.92 1.28 -11.72
CA SER A 79 -1.76 1.83 -13.06
C SER A 79 -1.97 0.74 -14.13
N GLU A 80 -1.27 -0.38 -14.01
CA GLU A 80 -1.37 -1.49 -14.95
C GLU A 80 -2.77 -2.13 -14.98
N THR A 81 -3.41 -2.27 -13.80
CA THR A 81 -4.73 -2.90 -13.71
C THR A 81 -5.84 -2.04 -14.30
N TYR A 82 -5.80 -0.73 -14.09
CA TYR A 82 -6.87 0.17 -14.51
C TYR A 82 -6.65 0.79 -15.90
N PHE A 83 -5.41 0.80 -16.41
CA PHE A 83 -5.06 1.44 -17.67
C PHE A 83 -4.41 0.46 -18.65
N ASN A 84 -5.03 -0.71 -18.85
CA ASN A 84 -4.67 -1.70 -19.90
C ASN A 84 -3.19 -2.10 -19.92
N GLY A 85 -2.59 -2.30 -18.75
CA GLY A 85 -1.19 -2.69 -18.59
C GLY A 85 -0.21 -1.52 -18.69
N PHE A 86 -0.69 -0.28 -18.78
CA PHE A 86 0.20 0.89 -18.87
C PHE A 86 0.79 1.24 -17.49
N CYS A 87 2.10 1.44 -17.48
CA CYS A 87 2.81 2.05 -16.37
C CYS A 87 3.86 3.02 -16.93
N ASP A 88 3.89 4.25 -16.41
CA ASP A 88 4.94 5.21 -16.76
C ASP A 88 6.32 4.64 -16.44
N SER A 89 7.31 4.88 -17.33
CA SER A 89 8.64 4.30 -17.18
C SER A 89 9.36 4.74 -15.91
N THR A 90 9.17 5.99 -15.50
CA THR A 90 9.75 6.53 -14.26
C THR A 90 9.12 5.86 -13.03
N LEU A 91 7.79 5.76 -13.00
CA LEU A 91 7.09 5.04 -11.94
C LEU A 91 7.54 3.58 -11.88
N ASN A 92 7.57 2.90 -13.03
CA ASN A 92 8.01 1.51 -13.11
C ASN A 92 9.43 1.32 -12.56
N HIS A 93 10.37 2.19 -12.97
CA HIS A 93 11.75 2.14 -12.49
C HIS A 93 11.83 2.25 -10.96
N TYR A 94 11.23 3.27 -10.36
CA TYR A 94 11.29 3.46 -8.91
C TYR A 94 10.49 2.41 -8.14
N ALA A 95 9.30 2.04 -8.59
CA ALA A 95 8.47 1.02 -7.95
C ALA A 95 9.18 -0.33 -7.85
N THR A 96 9.90 -0.72 -8.89
CA THR A 96 10.57 -2.03 -8.93
C THR A 96 11.92 -2.04 -8.20
N ASN A 97 12.62 -0.89 -8.16
CA ASN A 97 13.95 -0.79 -7.54
C ASN A 97 13.94 -0.33 -6.08
N ASN A 98 12.85 0.29 -5.58
CA ASN A 98 12.73 0.63 -4.17
C ASN A 98 12.86 -0.62 -3.29
N LYS A 99 13.59 -0.46 -2.19
CA LYS A 99 13.86 -1.55 -1.23
C LYS A 99 13.15 -1.26 0.07
N TYR A 100 12.36 -2.23 0.51
CA TYR A 100 11.79 -2.30 1.85
C TYR A 100 12.25 -3.61 2.48
N ASP A 101 12.49 -3.59 3.78
CA ASP A 101 12.95 -4.78 4.52
C ASP A 101 11.85 -5.85 4.59
N LEU A 102 10.59 -5.43 4.55
CA LEU A 102 9.44 -6.34 4.57
C LEU A 102 8.21 -5.70 3.95
N TYR A 103 7.52 -6.44 3.10
CA TYR A 103 6.15 -6.17 2.68
C TYR A 103 5.16 -6.98 3.51
N VAL A 104 4.07 -6.35 3.92
CA VAL A 104 2.97 -7.03 4.63
C VAL A 104 1.75 -7.07 3.70
N LEU A 105 1.53 -8.20 3.05
CA LEU A 105 0.38 -8.41 2.18
C LEU A 105 -0.84 -8.81 3.02
N THR A 106 -1.85 -7.94 3.07
CA THR A 106 -3.09 -8.21 3.82
C THR A 106 -4.03 -9.09 3.01
N ASP A 107 -4.46 -10.20 3.58
CA ASP A 107 -5.45 -11.11 2.98
C ASP A 107 -6.82 -10.42 2.85
N ILE A 108 -7.68 -10.99 2.01
CA ILE A 108 -9.01 -10.48 1.67
C ILE A 108 -10.14 -11.15 2.48
N ASP A 109 -9.79 -11.81 3.55
CA ASP A 109 -10.68 -12.57 4.44
C ASP A 109 -11.55 -11.71 5.38
N ILE A 110 -11.44 -10.39 5.31
CA ILE A 110 -12.31 -9.45 6.01
C ILE A 110 -13.46 -8.96 5.10
N PRO A 111 -14.62 -8.57 5.68
CA PRO A 111 -15.74 -8.03 4.91
C PRO A 111 -15.34 -6.82 4.06
N TRP A 112 -15.88 -6.77 2.83
CA TRP A 112 -15.73 -5.59 2.00
C TRP A 112 -16.65 -4.47 2.49
N VAL A 113 -16.12 -3.26 2.59
CA VAL A 113 -16.89 -2.07 2.94
C VAL A 113 -16.86 -1.10 1.77
N LYS A 114 -18.05 -0.71 1.30
CA LYS A 114 -18.20 0.28 0.22
C LYS A 114 -17.78 1.67 0.69
N ASP A 115 -17.10 2.38 -0.18
CA ASP A 115 -16.90 3.84 -0.08
C ASP A 115 -16.77 4.44 -1.49
N ASP A 116 -16.59 5.77 -1.57
CA ASP A 116 -16.56 6.52 -2.83
C ASP A 116 -15.46 6.09 -3.82
N LEU A 117 -14.40 5.47 -3.31
CA LEU A 117 -13.20 5.12 -4.08
C LEU A 117 -13.04 3.61 -4.32
N ARG A 118 -13.96 2.79 -3.80
CA ARG A 118 -13.91 1.32 -3.93
C ARG A 118 -14.96 0.84 -4.90
N ASP A 119 -14.53 0.50 -6.10
CA ASP A 119 -15.39 0.19 -7.25
C ASP A 119 -15.45 -1.29 -7.66
N LYS A 120 -14.56 -2.14 -7.12
CA LYS A 120 -14.40 -3.53 -7.57
C LYS A 120 -14.53 -4.58 -6.46
N PRO A 121 -15.74 -4.77 -5.89
CA PRO A 121 -15.94 -5.73 -4.80
C PRO A 121 -15.66 -7.18 -5.20
N ASN A 122 -15.94 -7.54 -6.45
CA ASN A 122 -15.83 -8.91 -6.97
C ASN A 122 -14.43 -9.25 -7.52
N GLU A 123 -13.52 -8.27 -7.62
CA GLU A 123 -12.16 -8.49 -8.14
C GLU A 123 -11.10 -8.62 -7.02
N ARG A 124 -11.51 -8.77 -5.77
CA ARG A 124 -10.60 -8.80 -4.61
C ARG A 124 -9.57 -9.93 -4.72
N GLN A 125 -9.99 -11.15 -5.07
CA GLN A 125 -9.08 -12.28 -5.24
C GLN A 125 -8.09 -12.01 -6.37
N LYS A 126 -8.58 -11.56 -7.51
CA LYS A 126 -7.73 -11.20 -8.65
C LYS A 126 -6.68 -10.15 -8.27
N MET A 127 -7.09 -9.10 -7.53
CA MET A 127 -6.16 -8.08 -7.07
C MET A 127 -5.13 -8.62 -6.08
N PHE A 128 -5.54 -9.46 -5.15
CA PHE A 128 -4.64 -10.12 -4.22
C PHE A 128 -3.58 -10.95 -4.96
N ASP A 129 -4.01 -11.75 -5.94
CA ASP A 129 -3.12 -12.59 -6.75
C ASP A 129 -2.15 -11.73 -7.58
N ILE A 130 -2.60 -10.59 -8.13
CA ILE A 130 -1.74 -9.65 -8.85
C ILE A 130 -0.67 -9.08 -7.91
N PHE A 131 -1.03 -8.61 -6.71
CA PHE A 131 -0.06 -8.10 -5.74
C PHE A 131 0.93 -9.18 -5.31
N LYS A 132 0.46 -10.38 -4.99
CA LYS A 132 1.31 -11.50 -4.62
C LYS A 132 2.29 -11.84 -5.74
N ASN A 133 1.82 -12.03 -6.96
CA ASN A 133 2.67 -12.31 -8.12
C ASN A 133 3.66 -11.18 -8.39
N THR A 134 3.28 -9.93 -8.17
CA THR A 134 4.18 -8.79 -8.31
C THR A 134 5.33 -8.85 -7.29
N LEU A 135 5.03 -9.14 -6.04
CA LEU A 135 6.05 -9.31 -5.00
C LEU A 135 7.00 -10.46 -5.33
N ASP A 136 6.45 -11.61 -5.78
CA ASP A 136 7.22 -12.79 -6.20
C ASP A 136 8.14 -12.45 -7.41
N ASN A 137 7.59 -11.82 -8.46
CA ASN A 137 8.32 -11.49 -9.69
C ASN A 137 9.49 -10.52 -9.47
N TYR A 138 9.36 -9.61 -8.50
CA TYR A 138 10.43 -8.67 -8.15
C TYR A 138 11.26 -9.11 -6.95
N ASN A 139 11.11 -10.37 -6.50
CA ASN A 139 11.83 -10.94 -5.35
C ASN A 139 11.77 -10.04 -4.11
N LYS A 140 10.59 -9.46 -3.84
CA LYS A 140 10.37 -8.62 -2.66
C LYS A 140 10.15 -9.51 -1.43
N PRO A 141 10.80 -9.25 -0.28
CA PRO A 141 10.54 -9.99 0.95
C PRO A 141 9.14 -9.67 1.47
N TYR A 142 8.28 -10.66 1.66
CA TYR A 142 6.92 -10.41 2.15
C TYR A 142 6.38 -11.51 3.06
N ILE A 143 5.40 -11.14 3.86
CA ILE A 143 4.54 -12.05 4.61
C ILE A 143 3.07 -11.80 4.25
N ILE A 144 2.23 -12.82 4.44
CA ILE A 144 0.78 -12.67 4.33
C ILE A 144 0.20 -12.64 5.75
N VAL A 145 -0.69 -11.68 6.01
CA VAL A 145 -1.42 -11.56 7.28
C VAL A 145 -2.92 -11.77 7.06
N SER A 146 -3.52 -12.66 7.86
CA SER A 146 -4.91 -13.09 7.73
C SER A 146 -5.61 -13.21 9.09
N GLY A 147 -6.91 -13.42 9.07
CA GLY A 147 -7.75 -13.58 10.26
C GLY A 147 -8.15 -12.26 10.92
N SER A 148 -8.43 -12.32 12.21
CA SER A 148 -8.81 -11.13 12.99
C SER A 148 -7.70 -10.08 13.02
N LEU A 149 -8.05 -8.82 13.31
CA LEU A 149 -7.07 -7.74 13.47
C LEU A 149 -5.98 -8.11 14.49
N LYS A 150 -6.36 -8.73 15.61
CA LYS A 150 -5.42 -9.19 16.63
C LYS A 150 -4.43 -10.21 16.07
N ASN A 151 -4.91 -11.16 15.26
CA ASN A 151 -4.05 -12.17 14.64
C ASN A 151 -3.09 -11.54 13.61
N ARG A 152 -3.59 -10.64 12.76
CA ARG A 152 -2.79 -9.91 11.77
C ARG A 152 -1.68 -9.08 12.42
N ILE A 153 -2.00 -8.38 13.52
CA ILE A 153 -1.02 -7.64 14.31
C ILE A 153 0.04 -8.60 14.85
N GLN A 154 -0.35 -9.75 15.39
CA GLN A 154 0.61 -10.69 15.96
C GLN A 154 1.56 -11.28 14.91
N ILE A 155 1.02 -11.65 13.73
CA ILE A 155 1.85 -12.16 12.61
C ILE A 155 2.84 -11.08 12.16
N ALA A 156 2.36 -9.85 11.95
CA ALA A 156 3.21 -8.74 11.51
C ALA A 156 4.29 -8.41 12.54
N LYS A 157 3.94 -8.35 13.83
CA LYS A 157 4.90 -8.13 14.92
C LYS A 157 5.99 -9.17 14.95
N ASN A 158 5.67 -10.45 14.89
CA ASN A 158 6.66 -11.50 14.90
C ASN A 158 7.72 -11.33 13.78
N ALA A 159 7.27 -10.91 12.59
CA ALA A 159 8.19 -10.66 11.48
C ALA A 159 9.01 -9.38 11.66
N ILE A 160 8.40 -8.29 12.11
CA ILE A 160 9.09 -7.01 12.37
C ILE A 160 10.11 -7.17 13.50
N ASP A 161 9.74 -7.82 14.62
CA ASP A 161 10.64 -8.06 15.76
C ASP A 161 11.87 -8.90 15.38
N ASN A 162 11.74 -9.75 14.36
CA ASN A 162 12.88 -10.51 13.83
C ASN A 162 13.82 -9.65 12.96
N LEU A 163 13.32 -8.60 12.33
CA LEU A 163 14.14 -7.66 11.56
C LEU A 163 14.87 -6.65 12.46
N LEU A 164 14.29 -6.33 13.62
CA LEU A 164 14.84 -5.35 14.57
C LEU A 164 15.89 -5.94 15.55
N LYS A 165 16.13 -7.25 15.49
CA LYS A 165 17.18 -7.93 16.28
C LYS A 165 18.54 -7.83 15.63
#